data_9cab6cffca369e9c0b4115d8dd511d52
#
_entry.id   9cab6cffca369e9c0b4115d8dd511d52
#
_cell.length_a   1.000
_cell.length_b   1.000
_cell.length_c   1.000
_cell.angle_alpha   90.00
_cell.angle_beta   90.00
_cell.angle_gamma   90.00
#
_symmetry.space_group_name_H-M   'P 1'
#
loop_
_entity.id
_entity.type
_entity.pdbx_description
1 polymer ?
#
loop_
_entity_poly.entity_id
_entity_poly.type
_entity_poly.pdbx_seq_one_letter_code
_entity_poly.pdbx_strand_id
1 'polypeptide(L)'
;MNNETKKIPYKIYLEEHEMPTQYYNVRADMKKKPAPLLNPGTLQPMTFDELRGVFCDELVKQELDDTTAYFDIPQEIQEFYKMYRPAPLVRAYCLEERLQTPAKIYYKFEGNNTSGSHKLNSAIAQAYYAKEQGLKGVTTETGAGQWGTALSMACAYLGLDCDVYMVKVSYEQKPFRREVMRTYGAKVTPSPSESTAVGRKILADHPGTTGSLGCAISEAVEAATSREGYRYVLGSVLSQVLLHQSIIGLETKTAMDKYGITPDIIIGCAGGGSNLGGLISPFMGEKLRGEKDYRFIAVEPASCPSLTRGKYAYDFCDTGMVCPLSKMYTLGSGFIPSANHAGGLRYHGMSSVLSELYDQGLIEARSVEQTEVFKAAEDFARIEGILPAPESSHAIKAAMDEALKCKETGEEKTILFGLTGTGYFDLKAYEQFNNGQMSDHIPTDEELQISFDGLPRV
;
A
#
# COMPACT_ATOMS: atom_id res chain seq x y z
N MET A 1 21.04 42.12 -7.91
CA MET A 1 20.21 41.01 -8.41
C MET A 1 19.20 40.73 -7.33
N ASN A 2 17.91 41.10 -7.56
CA ASN A 2 16.85 40.87 -6.60
C ASN A 2 16.62 39.36 -6.47
N ASN A 3 17.01 38.77 -5.34
CA ASN A 3 16.55 37.47 -4.92
C ASN A 3 15.07 37.58 -4.49
N GLU A 4 14.15 37.73 -5.45
CA GLU A 4 12.78 37.37 -5.20
C GLU A 4 12.78 35.86 -4.99
N THR A 5 12.61 35.43 -3.74
CA THR A 5 12.33 34.04 -3.39
C THR A 5 11.09 33.63 -4.18
N LYS A 6 11.28 32.83 -5.25
CA LYS A 6 10.17 32.34 -6.07
C LYS A 6 9.16 31.67 -5.13
N LYS A 7 7.97 32.23 -5.03
CA LYS A 7 6.87 31.62 -4.24
C LYS A 7 6.64 30.21 -4.77
N ILE A 8 6.70 29.20 -3.90
CA ILE A 8 6.44 27.82 -4.28
C ILE A 8 4.98 27.70 -4.76
N PRO A 9 4.71 27.14 -5.96
CA PRO A 9 3.35 27.00 -6.45
C PRO A 9 2.54 26.03 -5.59
N TYR A 10 1.20 26.13 -5.62
CA TYR A 10 0.32 25.17 -4.95
C TYR A 10 0.55 23.73 -5.43
N LYS A 11 0.75 23.55 -6.72
CA LYS A 11 0.99 22.24 -7.36
C LYS A 11 2.31 22.29 -8.12
N ILE A 12 3.20 21.39 -7.77
CA ILE A 12 4.45 21.16 -8.47
C ILE A 12 4.25 19.93 -9.36
N TYR A 13 4.41 20.12 -10.66
CA TYR A 13 4.43 19.07 -11.67
C TYR A 13 5.84 18.95 -12.26
N LEU A 14 6.20 17.73 -12.59
CA LEU A 14 7.33 17.43 -13.46
C LEU A 14 6.90 17.53 -14.92
N GLU A 15 7.84 17.81 -15.80
CA GLU A 15 7.67 17.59 -17.23
C GLU A 15 7.86 16.10 -17.54
N GLU A 16 7.34 15.62 -18.68
CA GLU A 16 7.46 14.20 -19.06
C GLU A 16 8.92 13.69 -19.07
N HIS A 17 9.86 14.55 -19.51
CA HIS A 17 11.29 14.20 -19.55
C HIS A 17 11.99 14.19 -18.19
N GLU A 18 11.35 14.73 -17.14
CA GLU A 18 11.84 14.71 -15.77
C GLU A 18 11.32 13.47 -15.00
N MET A 19 10.47 12.69 -15.61
CA MET A 19 9.91 11.50 -14.98
C MET A 19 10.98 10.41 -14.80
N PRO A 20 10.92 9.64 -13.69
CA PRO A 20 11.84 8.54 -13.48
C PRO A 20 11.74 7.49 -14.59
N THR A 21 12.89 7.04 -15.10
CA THR A 21 13.02 5.95 -16.08
C THR A 21 13.49 4.64 -15.45
N GLN A 22 13.77 4.67 -14.15
CA GLN A 22 14.18 3.51 -13.35
C GLN A 22 13.41 3.45 -12.05
N TYR A 23 13.15 2.25 -11.56
CA TYR A 23 12.71 2.00 -10.19
C TYR A 23 13.93 1.95 -9.27
N TYR A 24 13.75 2.30 -8.01
CA TYR A 24 14.79 2.22 -7.00
C TYR A 24 14.49 1.17 -5.94
N ASN A 25 15.42 0.24 -5.77
CA ASN A 25 15.36 -0.83 -4.79
C ASN A 25 16.13 -0.45 -3.52
N VAL A 26 15.42 0.02 -2.53
CA VAL A 26 16.02 0.46 -1.25
C VAL A 26 16.79 -0.66 -0.54
N ARG A 27 16.47 -1.94 -0.83
CA ARG A 27 17.18 -3.09 -0.26
C ARG A 27 18.66 -3.08 -0.61
N ALA A 28 19.04 -2.55 -1.78
CA ALA A 28 20.45 -2.48 -2.18
C ALA A 28 21.31 -1.69 -1.18
N ASP A 29 20.75 -0.64 -0.56
CA ASP A 29 21.43 0.19 0.43
C ASP A 29 21.29 -0.29 1.88
N MET A 30 20.42 -1.28 2.15
CA MET A 30 20.23 -1.82 3.49
C MET A 30 21.43 -2.69 3.90
N LYS A 31 22.09 -2.39 5.02
CA LYS A 31 23.18 -3.21 5.59
C LYS A 31 22.67 -4.56 6.11
N LYS A 32 21.54 -4.53 6.81
CA LYS A 32 20.80 -5.72 7.23
C LYS A 32 19.61 -5.88 6.30
N LYS A 33 19.65 -6.91 5.46
CA LYS A 33 18.62 -7.24 4.49
C LYS A 33 17.38 -7.82 5.18
N PRO A 34 16.18 -7.67 4.60
CA PRO A 34 15.03 -8.46 5.04
C PRO A 34 15.33 -9.96 4.95
N ALA A 35 14.80 -10.72 5.90
CA ALA A 35 14.94 -12.17 5.86
C ALA A 35 14.25 -12.77 4.63
N PRO A 36 14.75 -13.85 4.04
CA PRO A 36 14.18 -14.47 2.84
C PRO A 36 12.79 -15.04 3.09
N LEU A 37 11.98 -15.16 2.04
CA LEU A 37 10.77 -15.98 2.06
C LEU A 37 11.16 -17.45 2.26
N LEU A 38 10.44 -18.18 3.12
CA LEU A 38 10.69 -19.58 3.38
C LEU A 38 9.58 -20.48 2.81
N ASN A 39 9.98 -21.62 2.30
CA ASN A 39 9.07 -22.71 1.97
C ASN A 39 8.50 -23.29 3.28
N PRO A 40 7.18 -23.32 3.46
CA PRO A 40 6.58 -23.75 4.74
C PRO A 40 6.82 -25.25 5.03
N GLY A 41 7.07 -26.06 4.02
CA GLY A 41 7.30 -27.50 4.20
C GLY A 41 8.75 -27.85 4.56
N THR A 42 9.73 -27.07 4.07
CA THR A 42 11.17 -27.34 4.25
C THR A 42 11.86 -26.35 5.18
N LEU A 43 11.25 -25.20 5.44
CA LEU A 43 11.83 -24.06 6.16
C LEU A 43 13.13 -23.53 5.54
N GLN A 44 13.36 -23.83 4.26
CA GLN A 44 14.49 -23.28 3.50
C GLN A 44 14.06 -22.07 2.70
N PRO A 45 14.99 -21.16 2.37
CA PRO A 45 14.70 -20.04 1.47
C PRO A 45 14.06 -20.51 0.16
N MET A 46 12.99 -19.81 -0.24
CA MET A 46 12.31 -20.08 -1.52
C MET A 46 13.25 -19.84 -2.68
N THR A 47 13.24 -20.75 -3.62
CA THR A 47 13.99 -20.65 -4.87
C THR A 47 13.18 -19.97 -5.97
N PHE A 48 13.87 -19.54 -7.04
CA PHE A 48 13.22 -19.01 -8.24
C PHE A 48 12.20 -19.99 -8.81
N ASP A 49 12.55 -21.28 -8.92
CA ASP A 49 11.69 -22.32 -9.52
C ASP A 49 10.43 -22.58 -8.69
N GLU A 50 10.50 -22.46 -7.37
CA GLU A 50 9.34 -22.58 -6.50
C GLU A 50 8.38 -21.37 -6.64
N LEU A 51 8.93 -20.16 -6.67
CA LEU A 51 8.12 -18.93 -6.76
C LEU A 51 7.51 -18.72 -8.15
N ARG A 52 8.19 -19.10 -9.24
CA ARG A 52 7.66 -18.97 -10.60
C ARG A 52 6.40 -19.79 -10.88
N GLY A 53 6.12 -20.78 -10.06
CA GLY A 53 4.85 -21.51 -10.08
C GLY A 53 3.65 -20.64 -9.73
N VAL A 54 3.88 -19.59 -8.94
CA VAL A 54 2.84 -18.67 -8.44
C VAL A 54 2.89 -17.33 -9.17
N PHE A 55 4.08 -16.73 -9.35
CA PHE A 55 4.30 -15.40 -9.90
C PHE A 55 4.90 -15.44 -11.31
N CYS A 56 4.83 -14.33 -12.03
CA CYS A 56 5.58 -14.15 -13.29
C CYS A 56 7.08 -14.17 -13.04
N ASP A 57 7.82 -14.71 -13.99
CA ASP A 57 9.28 -14.92 -13.88
C ASP A 57 10.03 -13.60 -13.54
N GLU A 58 9.67 -12.49 -14.20
CA GLU A 58 10.33 -11.20 -13.95
C GLU A 58 10.03 -10.67 -12.55
N LEU A 59 8.81 -10.85 -12.06
CA LEU A 59 8.43 -10.47 -10.69
C LEU A 59 9.20 -11.27 -9.64
N VAL A 60 9.47 -12.56 -9.92
CA VAL A 60 10.30 -13.41 -9.05
C VAL A 60 11.75 -12.92 -9.01
N LYS A 61 12.33 -12.55 -10.16
CA LYS A 61 13.69 -11.97 -10.20
C LYS A 61 13.77 -10.70 -9.37
N GLN A 62 12.81 -9.78 -9.54
CA GLN A 62 12.75 -8.53 -8.77
C GLN A 62 12.51 -8.76 -7.27
N GLU A 63 11.74 -9.78 -6.90
CA GLU A 63 11.53 -10.16 -5.51
C GLU A 63 12.81 -10.67 -4.84
N LEU A 64 13.55 -11.52 -5.55
CA LEU A 64 14.77 -12.16 -5.02
C LEU A 64 16.03 -11.28 -5.08
N ASP A 65 16.07 -10.28 -5.96
CA ASP A 65 17.23 -9.40 -6.10
C ASP A 65 17.21 -8.27 -5.06
N ASP A 66 18.06 -8.37 -4.06
CA ASP A 66 18.25 -7.37 -3.01
C ASP A 66 19.57 -6.58 -3.16
N THR A 67 20.24 -6.70 -4.30
CA THR A 67 21.56 -6.12 -4.57
C THR A 67 21.55 -5.06 -5.67
N THR A 68 20.72 -5.22 -6.69
CA THR A 68 20.57 -4.23 -7.76
C THR A 68 19.81 -3.02 -7.25
N ALA A 69 20.45 -1.83 -7.30
CA ALA A 69 19.84 -0.61 -6.79
C ALA A 69 18.78 -0.01 -7.73
N TYR A 70 18.99 -0.08 -9.04
CA TYR A 70 18.10 0.51 -10.04
C TYR A 70 17.69 -0.52 -11.09
N PHE A 71 16.39 -0.57 -11.36
CA PHE A 71 15.78 -1.40 -12.40
C PHE A 71 15.17 -0.51 -13.47
N ASP A 72 15.55 -0.71 -14.75
CA ASP A 72 14.98 0.04 -15.85
C ASP A 72 13.46 -0.16 -15.94
N ILE A 73 12.71 0.91 -16.14
CA ILE A 73 11.28 0.84 -16.42
C ILE A 73 11.11 0.60 -17.92
N PRO A 74 10.52 -0.53 -18.36
CA PRO A 74 10.24 -0.78 -19.76
C PRO A 74 9.50 0.38 -20.45
N GLN A 75 9.84 0.65 -21.71
CA GLN A 75 9.28 1.79 -22.43
C GLN A 75 7.75 1.76 -22.49
N GLU A 76 7.12 0.60 -22.66
CA GLU A 76 5.66 0.48 -22.68
C GLU A 76 5.04 0.88 -21.32
N ILE A 77 5.69 0.56 -20.20
CA ILE A 77 5.25 1.01 -18.88
C ILE A 77 5.40 2.52 -18.76
N GLN A 78 6.52 3.09 -19.24
CA GLN A 78 6.73 4.54 -19.24
C GLN A 78 5.66 5.26 -20.05
N GLU A 79 5.31 4.76 -21.26
CA GLU A 79 4.25 5.33 -22.08
C GLU A 79 2.88 5.26 -21.38
N PHE A 80 2.59 4.14 -20.69
CA PHE A 80 1.36 4.04 -19.91
C PHE A 80 1.37 5.02 -18.71
N TYR A 81 2.50 5.21 -18.07
CA TYR A 81 2.64 6.18 -16.98
C TYR A 81 2.32 7.60 -17.44
N LYS A 82 2.71 8.02 -18.63
CA LYS A 82 2.41 9.35 -19.19
C LYS A 82 0.91 9.64 -19.31
N MET A 83 0.05 8.60 -19.36
CA MET A 83 -1.40 8.79 -19.41
C MET A 83 -1.99 9.35 -18.10
N TYR A 84 -1.32 9.20 -16.96
CA TYR A 84 -1.85 9.65 -15.66
C TYR A 84 -0.78 10.25 -14.73
N ARG A 85 0.47 10.22 -15.11
CA ARG A 85 1.59 10.83 -14.40
C ARG A 85 2.18 11.96 -15.26
N PRO A 86 2.90 12.94 -14.68
CA PRO A 86 3.31 13.01 -13.28
C PRO A 86 2.14 13.27 -12.31
N ALA A 87 2.16 12.66 -11.13
CA ALA A 87 1.22 12.97 -10.07
C ALA A 87 1.68 14.25 -9.32
N PRO A 88 0.77 15.17 -8.94
CA PRO A 88 1.17 16.43 -8.34
C PRO A 88 1.76 16.26 -6.94
N LEU A 89 2.81 17.02 -6.66
CA LEU A 89 3.21 17.37 -5.30
C LEU A 89 2.54 18.70 -4.95
N VAL A 90 1.72 18.70 -3.92
CA VAL A 90 0.90 19.86 -3.55
C VAL A 90 1.38 20.44 -2.23
N ARG A 91 1.52 21.75 -2.14
CA ARG A 91 1.68 22.43 -0.86
C ARG A 91 0.34 22.82 -0.28
N ALA A 92 0.07 22.37 0.94
CA ALA A 92 -1.19 22.52 1.63
C ALA A 92 -1.30 23.89 2.33
N TYR A 93 -1.22 24.97 1.57
CA TYR A 93 -1.27 26.35 2.11
C TYR A 93 -2.53 26.62 2.92
N CYS A 94 -3.69 26.13 2.47
CA CYS A 94 -4.95 26.33 3.20
C CYS A 94 -4.94 25.57 4.53
N LEU A 95 -4.35 24.38 4.57
CA LEU A 95 -4.20 23.60 5.79
C LEU A 95 -3.22 24.27 6.78
N GLU A 96 -2.06 24.76 6.29
CA GLU A 96 -1.08 25.51 7.08
C GLU A 96 -1.75 26.72 7.75
N GLU A 97 -2.50 27.51 6.99
CA GLU A 97 -3.22 28.69 7.48
C GLU A 97 -4.30 28.32 8.51
N ARG A 98 -5.11 27.30 8.21
CA ARG A 98 -6.19 26.85 9.10
C ARG A 98 -5.67 26.35 10.44
N LEU A 99 -4.56 25.59 10.44
CA LEU A 99 -3.91 25.11 11.66
C LEU A 99 -3.12 26.20 12.39
N GLN A 100 -2.82 27.32 11.71
CA GLN A 100 -1.96 28.41 12.22
C GLN A 100 -0.59 27.87 12.67
N THR A 101 0.00 27.02 11.87
CA THR A 101 1.27 26.36 12.15
C THR A 101 2.42 27.00 11.37
N PRO A 102 3.65 27.04 11.91
CA PRO A 102 4.85 27.39 11.13
C PRO A 102 5.30 26.25 10.21
N ALA A 103 4.75 25.04 10.35
CA ALA A 103 5.11 23.92 9.50
C ALA A 103 4.75 24.16 8.03
N LYS A 104 5.61 23.66 7.12
CA LYS A 104 5.35 23.61 5.68
C LYS A 104 4.85 22.23 5.34
N ILE A 105 3.61 22.12 4.85
CA ILE A 105 2.94 20.84 4.63
C ILE A 105 2.84 20.57 3.13
N TYR A 106 3.32 19.39 2.72
CA TYR A 106 3.25 18.90 1.35
C TYR A 106 2.57 17.53 1.31
N TYR A 107 1.82 17.28 0.24
CA TYR A 107 1.30 15.93 -0.01
C TYR A 107 1.50 15.51 -1.46
N LYS A 108 1.88 14.23 -1.63
CA LYS A 108 1.97 13.58 -2.94
C LYS A 108 0.62 12.97 -3.27
N PHE A 109 -0.07 13.54 -4.27
CA PHE A 109 -1.45 13.16 -4.58
C PHE A 109 -1.51 12.03 -5.62
N GLU A 110 -1.47 10.80 -5.17
CA GLU A 110 -1.57 9.59 -5.99
C GLU A 110 -3.02 9.18 -6.30
N GLY A 111 -4.01 9.72 -5.60
CA GLY A 111 -5.42 9.52 -5.90
C GLY A 111 -5.93 10.28 -7.14
N ASN A 112 -5.08 11.12 -7.75
CA ASN A 112 -5.42 11.94 -8.91
C ASN A 112 -5.18 11.17 -10.24
N ASN A 113 -5.62 9.93 -10.33
CA ASN A 113 -5.59 9.14 -11.55
C ASN A 113 -6.91 8.39 -11.74
N THR A 114 -7.07 7.78 -12.91
CA THR A 114 -8.33 7.12 -13.31
C THR A 114 -8.70 5.91 -12.45
N SER A 115 -7.74 5.25 -11.81
CA SER A 115 -8.02 4.17 -10.85
C SER A 115 -8.36 4.68 -9.45
N GLY A 116 -8.08 5.96 -9.18
CA GLY A 116 -8.31 6.62 -7.91
C GLY A 116 -7.31 6.27 -6.82
N SER A 117 -6.18 5.62 -7.11
CA SER A 117 -5.16 5.29 -6.11
C SER A 117 -3.77 5.02 -6.69
N HIS A 118 -2.73 5.04 -5.81
CA HIS A 118 -1.35 4.68 -6.13
C HIS A 118 -1.16 3.28 -6.70
N LYS A 119 -2.13 2.39 -6.51
CA LYS A 119 -1.99 0.96 -6.87
C LYS A 119 -1.81 0.74 -8.36
N LEU A 120 -2.26 1.67 -9.21
CA LEU A 120 -2.09 1.59 -10.65
C LEU A 120 -0.61 1.51 -11.07
N ASN A 121 0.31 2.13 -10.31
CA ASN A 121 1.74 2.09 -10.61
C ASN A 121 2.30 0.66 -10.68
N SER A 122 1.95 -0.19 -9.70
CA SER A 122 2.39 -1.58 -9.69
C SER A 122 1.48 -2.48 -10.54
N ALA A 123 0.20 -2.16 -10.66
CA ALA A 123 -0.74 -2.95 -11.46
C ALA A 123 -0.31 -3.02 -12.93
N ILE A 124 0.10 -1.88 -13.51
CA ILE A 124 0.55 -1.86 -14.90
C ILE A 124 1.86 -2.64 -15.08
N ALA A 125 2.80 -2.52 -14.14
CA ALA A 125 4.07 -3.25 -14.21
C ALA A 125 3.84 -4.77 -14.13
N GLN A 126 3.04 -5.25 -13.19
CA GLN A 126 2.76 -6.67 -13.04
C GLN A 126 1.97 -7.25 -14.23
N ALA A 127 0.98 -6.51 -14.74
CA ALA A 127 0.23 -6.92 -15.93
C ALA A 127 1.12 -6.92 -17.19
N TYR A 128 2.02 -5.95 -17.33
CA TYR A 128 3.00 -5.91 -18.41
C TYR A 128 3.89 -7.16 -18.41
N TYR A 129 4.50 -7.52 -17.28
CA TYR A 129 5.34 -8.70 -17.20
C TYR A 129 4.57 -10.01 -17.40
N ALA A 130 3.30 -10.06 -17.00
CA ALA A 130 2.43 -11.19 -17.33
C ALA A 130 2.21 -11.34 -18.84
N LYS A 131 1.96 -10.23 -19.55
CA LYS A 131 1.82 -10.20 -21.00
C LYS A 131 3.11 -10.61 -21.71
N GLU A 132 4.25 -10.05 -21.29
CA GLU A 132 5.56 -10.37 -21.89
C GLU A 132 5.93 -11.85 -21.72
N GLN A 133 5.52 -12.47 -20.62
CA GLN A 133 5.66 -13.92 -20.42
C GLN A 133 4.68 -14.77 -21.26
N GLY A 134 3.76 -14.16 -22.01
CA GLY A 134 2.76 -14.84 -22.83
C GLY A 134 1.63 -15.47 -22.03
N LEU A 135 1.33 -14.96 -20.82
CA LEU A 135 0.22 -15.45 -20.02
C LEU A 135 -1.14 -15.04 -20.62
N LYS A 136 -2.16 -15.86 -20.36
CA LYS A 136 -3.56 -15.58 -20.74
C LYS A 136 -4.20 -14.56 -19.80
N GLY A 137 -3.86 -14.63 -18.51
CA GLY A 137 -4.46 -13.78 -17.51
C GLY A 137 -3.79 -13.87 -16.16
N VAL A 138 -4.33 -13.12 -15.24
CA VAL A 138 -3.87 -13.04 -13.86
C VAL A 138 -5.03 -13.22 -12.88
N THR A 139 -4.71 -13.71 -11.69
CA THR A 139 -5.63 -13.76 -10.56
C THR A 139 -5.11 -12.86 -9.46
N THR A 140 -6.02 -12.32 -8.66
CA THR A 140 -5.63 -11.47 -7.54
C THR A 140 -6.71 -11.40 -6.45
N GLU A 141 -6.31 -10.95 -5.29
CA GLU A 141 -7.20 -10.52 -4.21
C GLU A 141 -7.48 -9.02 -4.29
N THR A 142 -8.51 -8.56 -3.59
CA THR A 142 -8.67 -7.14 -3.27
C THR A 142 -9.47 -6.95 -1.98
N GLY A 143 -9.01 -6.06 -1.11
CA GLY A 143 -9.71 -5.67 0.11
C GLY A 143 -10.86 -4.71 -0.17
N ALA A 144 -10.58 -3.41 -0.22
CA ALA A 144 -11.57 -2.36 -0.51
C ALA A 144 -11.95 -2.22 -1.99
N GLY A 145 -11.26 -2.93 -2.89
CA GLY A 145 -11.47 -2.87 -4.34
C GLY A 145 -10.52 -1.92 -5.09
N GLN A 146 -9.64 -1.19 -4.40
CA GLN A 146 -8.69 -0.26 -5.05
C GLN A 146 -7.66 -1.00 -5.91
N TRP A 147 -7.11 -2.10 -5.40
CA TRP A 147 -6.17 -2.92 -6.15
C TRP A 147 -6.84 -3.62 -7.33
N GLY A 148 -8.00 -4.26 -7.09
CA GLY A 148 -8.78 -4.90 -8.15
C GLY A 148 -9.15 -3.92 -9.27
N THR A 149 -9.53 -2.68 -8.95
CA THR A 149 -9.81 -1.62 -9.93
C THR A 149 -8.57 -1.30 -10.77
N ALA A 150 -7.43 -1.07 -10.13
CA ALA A 150 -6.18 -0.75 -10.82
C ALA A 150 -5.71 -1.88 -11.73
N LEU A 151 -5.76 -3.12 -11.24
CA LEU A 151 -5.36 -4.29 -12.03
C LEU A 151 -6.33 -4.57 -13.18
N SER A 152 -7.65 -4.45 -12.96
CA SER A 152 -8.64 -4.62 -14.03
C SER A 152 -8.40 -3.64 -15.19
N MET A 153 -8.07 -2.38 -14.86
CA MET A 153 -7.72 -1.37 -15.85
C MET A 153 -6.44 -1.75 -16.61
N ALA A 154 -5.38 -2.17 -15.90
CA ALA A 154 -4.13 -2.58 -16.52
C ALA A 154 -4.31 -3.81 -17.43
N CYS A 155 -5.07 -4.81 -16.99
CA CYS A 155 -5.37 -6.00 -17.78
C CYS A 155 -6.20 -5.68 -19.02
N ALA A 156 -7.20 -4.80 -18.92
CA ALA A 156 -7.99 -4.35 -20.05
C ALA A 156 -7.11 -3.67 -21.12
N TYR A 157 -6.19 -2.80 -20.70
CA TYR A 157 -5.24 -2.13 -21.60
C TYR A 157 -4.30 -3.12 -22.30
N LEU A 158 -3.83 -4.14 -21.56
CA LEU A 158 -2.85 -5.12 -22.07
C LEU A 158 -3.48 -6.36 -22.72
N GLY A 159 -4.81 -6.49 -22.69
CA GLY A 159 -5.52 -7.62 -23.28
C GLY A 159 -5.39 -8.94 -22.49
N LEU A 160 -5.35 -8.86 -21.17
CA LEU A 160 -5.26 -10.02 -20.25
C LEU A 160 -6.59 -10.29 -19.56
N ASP A 161 -6.89 -11.55 -19.31
CA ASP A 161 -7.96 -11.93 -18.40
C ASP A 161 -7.62 -11.52 -16.96
N CYS A 162 -8.61 -11.08 -16.19
CA CYS A 162 -8.44 -10.64 -14.80
C CYS A 162 -9.51 -11.25 -13.90
N ASP A 163 -9.09 -12.13 -12.97
CA ASP A 163 -9.96 -12.74 -11.97
C ASP A 163 -9.64 -12.16 -10.59
N VAL A 164 -10.62 -11.47 -9.99
CA VAL A 164 -10.47 -10.75 -8.72
C VAL A 164 -11.29 -11.42 -7.63
N TYR A 165 -10.65 -11.84 -6.55
CA TYR A 165 -11.30 -12.31 -5.32
C TYR A 165 -11.40 -11.11 -4.35
N MET A 166 -12.63 -10.63 -4.15
CA MET A 166 -12.87 -9.44 -3.31
C MET A 166 -13.39 -9.85 -1.94
N VAL A 167 -12.81 -9.30 -0.88
CA VAL A 167 -13.28 -9.54 0.49
C VAL A 167 -14.78 -9.32 0.59
N LYS A 168 -15.52 -10.32 1.07
CA LYS A 168 -16.99 -10.42 1.01
C LYS A 168 -17.69 -9.17 1.58
N VAL A 169 -17.30 -8.70 2.75
CA VAL A 169 -17.90 -7.49 3.33
C VAL A 169 -17.71 -6.27 2.44
N SER A 170 -16.54 -6.13 1.81
CA SER A 170 -16.28 -5.02 0.87
C SER A 170 -17.04 -5.18 -0.45
N TYR A 171 -17.20 -6.41 -0.94
CA TYR A 171 -17.98 -6.72 -2.13
C TYR A 171 -19.44 -6.24 -1.97
N GLU A 172 -20.00 -6.35 -0.78
CA GLU A 172 -21.36 -5.92 -0.46
C GLU A 172 -21.43 -4.40 -0.19
N GLN A 173 -20.47 -3.84 0.56
CA GLN A 173 -20.47 -2.43 0.97
C GLN A 173 -20.02 -1.45 -0.11
N LYS A 174 -19.26 -1.92 -1.12
CA LYS A 174 -18.67 -1.08 -2.16
C LYS A 174 -19.08 -1.52 -3.57
N PRO A 175 -20.38 -1.51 -3.91
CA PRO A 175 -20.89 -2.04 -5.17
C PRO A 175 -20.32 -1.31 -6.39
N PHE A 176 -20.06 -0.01 -6.30
CA PHE A 176 -19.52 0.77 -7.41
C PHE A 176 -18.08 0.37 -7.79
N ARG A 177 -17.25 -0.01 -6.84
CA ARG A 177 -15.91 -0.54 -7.17
C ARG A 177 -16.01 -1.85 -7.93
N ARG A 178 -16.92 -2.74 -7.54
CA ARG A 178 -17.19 -3.97 -8.27
C ARG A 178 -17.63 -3.69 -9.71
N GLU A 179 -18.52 -2.73 -9.91
CA GLU A 179 -18.99 -2.39 -11.26
C GLU A 179 -17.90 -1.75 -12.11
N VAL A 180 -17.01 -0.95 -11.54
CA VAL A 180 -15.83 -0.43 -12.25
C VAL A 180 -14.92 -1.58 -12.72
N MET A 181 -14.60 -2.55 -11.85
CA MET A 181 -13.80 -3.72 -12.23
C MET A 181 -14.47 -4.51 -13.36
N ARG A 182 -15.77 -4.75 -13.27
CA ARG A 182 -16.56 -5.45 -14.31
C ARG A 182 -16.61 -4.65 -15.63
N THR A 183 -16.67 -3.33 -15.55
CA THR A 183 -16.63 -2.44 -16.74
C THR A 183 -15.31 -2.57 -17.48
N TYR A 184 -14.19 -2.78 -16.76
CA TYR A 184 -12.89 -3.12 -17.35
C TYR A 184 -12.73 -4.59 -17.74
N GLY A 185 -13.80 -5.39 -17.64
CA GLY A 185 -13.80 -6.79 -18.09
C GLY A 185 -13.36 -7.82 -17.05
N ALA A 186 -13.06 -7.41 -15.81
CA ALA A 186 -12.65 -8.34 -14.78
C ALA A 186 -13.83 -9.19 -14.26
N LYS A 187 -13.56 -10.45 -13.95
CA LYS A 187 -14.45 -11.30 -13.18
C LYS A 187 -14.21 -11.06 -11.70
N VAL A 188 -15.24 -10.67 -10.95
CA VAL A 188 -15.14 -10.35 -9.52
C VAL A 188 -15.96 -11.35 -8.71
N THR A 189 -15.29 -12.06 -7.80
CA THR A 189 -15.87 -13.09 -6.93
C THR A 189 -15.76 -12.65 -5.47
N PRO A 190 -16.86 -12.70 -4.67
CA PRO A 190 -16.75 -12.44 -3.23
C PRO A 190 -15.98 -13.57 -2.54
N SER A 191 -15.06 -13.24 -1.63
CA SER A 191 -14.19 -14.19 -0.92
C SER A 191 -14.43 -14.13 0.60
N PRO A 192 -14.52 -15.31 1.27
CA PRO A 192 -14.39 -16.66 0.73
C PRO A 192 -15.59 -17.09 -0.11
N SER A 193 -15.35 -17.98 -1.09
CA SER A 193 -16.33 -18.46 -2.05
C SER A 193 -16.36 -20.00 -2.15
N GLU A 194 -17.37 -20.53 -2.80
CA GLU A 194 -17.45 -21.96 -3.10
C GLU A 194 -16.67 -22.36 -4.37
N SER A 195 -16.09 -21.41 -5.08
CA SER A 195 -15.40 -21.65 -6.36
C SER A 195 -14.04 -22.33 -6.22
N THR A 196 -13.41 -22.22 -5.05
CA THR A 196 -12.09 -22.81 -4.74
C THR A 196 -12.20 -23.85 -3.60
N ALA A 197 -11.25 -24.76 -3.51
CA ALA A 197 -11.23 -25.74 -2.42
C ALA A 197 -10.91 -25.05 -1.08
N VAL A 198 -9.98 -24.12 -1.07
CA VAL A 198 -9.62 -23.36 0.13
C VAL A 198 -10.78 -22.47 0.58
N GLY A 199 -11.50 -21.85 -0.34
CA GLY A 199 -12.68 -21.04 -0.01
C GLY A 199 -13.78 -21.87 0.65
N ARG A 200 -14.11 -23.06 0.11
CA ARG A 200 -15.06 -23.99 0.73
C ARG A 200 -14.62 -24.41 2.13
N LYS A 201 -13.33 -24.69 2.33
CA LYS A 201 -12.79 -25.04 3.64
C LYS A 201 -12.96 -23.89 4.63
N ILE A 202 -12.59 -22.67 4.26
CA ILE A 202 -12.74 -21.48 5.12
C ILE A 202 -14.21 -21.26 5.49
N LEU A 203 -15.14 -21.43 4.54
CA LEU A 203 -16.58 -21.29 4.80
C LEU A 203 -17.09 -22.37 5.76
N ALA A 204 -16.56 -23.59 5.69
CA ALA A 204 -16.90 -24.66 6.60
C ALA A 204 -16.35 -24.45 8.02
N ASP A 205 -15.09 -24.01 8.11
CA ASP A 205 -14.41 -23.79 9.39
C ASP A 205 -14.92 -22.52 10.11
N HIS A 206 -15.36 -21.51 9.35
CA HIS A 206 -15.83 -20.21 9.84
C HIS A 206 -17.18 -19.81 9.21
N PRO A 207 -18.30 -20.48 9.57
CA PRO A 207 -19.62 -20.15 9.05
C PRO A 207 -20.00 -18.70 9.34
N GLY A 208 -20.46 -17.97 8.32
CA GLY A 208 -20.87 -16.57 8.47
C GLY A 208 -19.72 -15.55 8.47
N THR A 209 -18.48 -15.97 8.19
CA THR A 209 -17.33 -15.04 8.08
C THR A 209 -17.58 -13.93 7.05
N THR A 210 -17.16 -12.72 7.38
CA THR A 210 -17.15 -11.56 6.47
C THR A 210 -15.97 -11.56 5.50
N GLY A 211 -15.06 -12.53 5.64
CA GLY A 211 -13.83 -12.65 4.88
C GLY A 211 -12.72 -11.70 5.35
N SER A 212 -11.53 -12.01 4.90
CA SER A 212 -10.32 -11.20 5.12
C SER A 212 -9.50 -11.13 3.84
N LEU A 213 -8.50 -10.26 3.83
CA LEU A 213 -7.55 -10.21 2.70
C LEU A 213 -6.79 -11.54 2.58
N GLY A 214 -6.41 -12.15 3.71
CA GLY A 214 -5.76 -13.46 3.73
C GLY A 214 -6.60 -14.58 3.09
N CYS A 215 -7.93 -14.59 3.31
CA CYS A 215 -8.84 -15.53 2.63
C CYS A 215 -8.82 -15.31 1.11
N ALA A 216 -8.92 -14.07 0.67
CA ALA A 216 -8.94 -13.73 -0.75
C ALA A 216 -7.60 -14.03 -1.45
N ILE A 217 -6.46 -13.87 -0.76
CA ILE A 217 -5.14 -14.29 -1.24
C ILE A 217 -5.12 -15.80 -1.48
N SER A 218 -5.56 -16.60 -0.49
CA SER A 218 -5.58 -18.07 -0.62
C SER A 218 -6.37 -18.55 -1.85
N GLU A 219 -7.54 -17.98 -2.09
CA GLU A 219 -8.37 -18.31 -3.24
C GLU A 219 -7.74 -17.87 -4.56
N ALA A 220 -7.15 -16.68 -4.61
CA ALA A 220 -6.51 -16.16 -5.82
C ALA A 220 -5.27 -16.99 -6.20
N VAL A 221 -4.48 -17.42 -5.22
CA VAL A 221 -3.32 -18.30 -5.43
C VAL A 221 -3.75 -19.68 -5.92
N GLU A 222 -4.76 -20.30 -5.30
CA GLU A 222 -5.31 -21.58 -5.78
C GLU A 222 -5.81 -21.45 -7.22
N ALA A 223 -6.53 -20.38 -7.53
CA ALA A 223 -7.06 -20.15 -8.88
C ALA A 223 -5.96 -19.95 -9.93
N ALA A 224 -4.83 -19.31 -9.57
CA ALA A 224 -3.69 -19.17 -10.46
C ALA A 224 -2.99 -20.50 -10.72
N THR A 225 -2.68 -21.23 -9.64
CA THR A 225 -1.89 -22.47 -9.72
C THR A 225 -2.64 -23.65 -10.29
N SER A 226 -3.96 -23.61 -10.29
CA SER A 226 -4.83 -24.65 -10.88
C SER A 226 -5.09 -24.47 -12.38
N ARG A 227 -4.63 -23.38 -13.01
CA ARG A 227 -4.90 -23.05 -14.41
C ARG A 227 -3.63 -22.75 -15.20
N GLU A 228 -3.46 -23.42 -16.34
CA GLU A 228 -2.36 -23.14 -17.27
C GLU A 228 -2.51 -21.75 -17.88
N GLY A 229 -1.40 -21.00 -17.93
CA GLY A 229 -1.34 -19.66 -18.50
C GLY A 229 -1.84 -18.55 -17.54
N TYR A 230 -2.04 -18.86 -16.25
CA TYR A 230 -2.37 -17.88 -15.23
C TYR A 230 -1.27 -17.77 -14.16
N ARG A 231 -1.12 -16.58 -13.60
CA ARG A 231 -0.26 -16.32 -12.43
C ARG A 231 -0.98 -15.38 -11.47
N TYR A 232 -0.59 -15.50 -10.20
CA TYR A 232 -1.05 -14.61 -9.16
C TYR A 232 -0.25 -13.30 -9.17
N VAL A 233 -0.93 -12.19 -8.94
CA VAL A 233 -0.35 -10.85 -8.75
C VAL A 233 -1.02 -10.19 -7.54
N LEU A 234 -0.30 -9.28 -6.87
CA LEU A 234 -0.80 -8.67 -5.63
C LEU A 234 -0.43 -7.20 -5.50
N GLY A 235 -1.24 -6.46 -4.75
CA GLY A 235 -1.17 -5.00 -4.66
C GLY A 235 -0.35 -4.44 -3.50
N SER A 236 0.36 -5.28 -2.72
CA SER A 236 1.12 -4.82 -1.55
C SER A 236 2.11 -5.89 -1.07
N VAL A 237 2.81 -5.63 0.04
CA VAL A 237 3.62 -6.53 0.85
C VAL A 237 4.95 -6.93 0.24
N LEU A 238 4.98 -7.53 -0.95
CA LEU A 238 6.20 -8.05 -1.57
C LEU A 238 7.16 -6.94 -2.01
N SER A 239 8.45 -7.25 -2.00
CA SER A 239 9.52 -6.31 -2.32
C SER A 239 9.41 -5.77 -3.75
N GLN A 240 8.99 -6.61 -4.72
CA GLN A 240 8.76 -6.19 -6.10
C GLN A 240 7.62 -5.16 -6.22
N VAL A 241 6.61 -5.21 -5.33
CA VAL A 241 5.55 -4.20 -5.30
C VAL A 241 6.08 -2.87 -4.77
N LEU A 242 6.88 -2.90 -3.69
CA LEU A 242 7.53 -1.70 -3.16
C LEU A 242 8.48 -1.08 -4.18
N LEU A 243 9.20 -1.93 -4.95
CA LEU A 243 10.06 -1.50 -6.05
C LEU A 243 9.27 -0.69 -7.09
N HIS A 244 8.13 -1.20 -7.60
CA HIS A 244 7.30 -0.48 -8.56
C HIS A 244 6.73 0.82 -7.97
N GLN A 245 6.39 0.83 -6.68
CA GLN A 245 5.89 2.01 -6.00
C GLN A 245 6.97 3.05 -5.71
N SER A 246 8.26 2.73 -5.89
CA SER A 246 9.35 3.69 -5.71
C SER A 246 9.22 4.90 -6.65
N ILE A 247 8.48 4.78 -7.75
CA ILE A 247 8.17 5.90 -8.64
C ILE A 247 7.49 7.07 -7.91
N ILE A 248 6.71 6.79 -6.85
CA ILE A 248 6.08 7.82 -6.02
C ILE A 248 7.14 8.69 -5.36
N GLY A 249 8.11 8.04 -4.70
CA GLY A 249 9.19 8.72 -3.98
C GLY A 249 10.16 9.42 -4.92
N LEU A 250 10.56 8.76 -6.00
CA LEU A 250 11.48 9.31 -7.00
C LEU A 250 10.92 10.58 -7.63
N GLU A 251 9.67 10.53 -8.08
CA GLU A 251 8.98 11.70 -8.64
C GLU A 251 8.80 12.82 -7.61
N THR A 252 8.48 12.45 -6.36
CA THR A 252 8.37 13.40 -5.25
C THR A 252 9.70 14.08 -4.97
N LYS A 253 10.78 13.30 -4.88
CA LYS A 253 12.11 13.83 -4.62
C LYS A 253 12.57 14.78 -5.73
N THR A 254 12.41 14.39 -6.99
CA THR A 254 12.71 15.24 -8.14
C THR A 254 11.92 16.56 -8.09
N ALA A 255 10.64 16.51 -7.75
CA ALA A 255 9.81 17.71 -7.61
C ALA A 255 10.25 18.60 -6.45
N MET A 256 10.64 18.03 -5.32
CA MET A 256 11.15 18.77 -4.16
C MET A 256 12.53 19.40 -4.44
N ASP A 257 13.43 18.64 -5.05
CA ASP A 257 14.79 19.10 -5.41
C ASP A 257 14.73 20.28 -6.40
N LYS A 258 13.78 20.26 -7.34
CA LYS A 258 13.54 21.37 -8.31
C LYS A 258 13.27 22.71 -7.63
N TYR A 259 12.75 22.71 -6.40
CA TYR A 259 12.45 23.91 -5.63
C TYR A 259 13.33 24.04 -4.37
N GLY A 260 14.35 23.21 -4.21
CA GLY A 260 15.24 23.23 -3.04
C GLY A 260 14.53 22.90 -1.72
N ILE A 261 13.52 22.03 -1.77
CA ILE A 261 12.73 21.60 -0.60
C ILE A 261 13.32 20.29 -0.06
N THR A 262 13.57 20.25 1.23
CA THR A 262 13.96 19.03 1.95
C THR A 262 12.94 18.75 3.04
N PRO A 263 12.27 17.56 3.06
CA PRO A 263 11.36 17.23 4.13
C PRO A 263 12.12 16.85 5.41
N ASP A 264 11.59 17.27 6.58
CA ASP A 264 12.06 16.79 7.89
C ASP A 264 11.32 15.52 8.30
N ILE A 265 10.02 15.44 7.96
CA ILE A 265 9.12 14.35 8.36
C ILE A 265 8.40 13.84 7.12
N ILE A 266 8.44 12.52 6.90
CA ILE A 266 7.74 11.85 5.80
C ILE A 266 6.75 10.84 6.38
N ILE A 267 5.48 10.95 6.01
CA ILE A 267 4.37 10.22 6.62
C ILE A 267 3.61 9.43 5.55
N GLY A 268 3.29 8.19 5.83
CA GLY A 268 2.41 7.40 4.96
C GLY A 268 1.53 6.44 5.75
N CYS A 269 0.35 6.15 5.22
CA CYS A 269 -0.50 5.10 5.79
C CYS A 269 0.12 3.73 5.50
N ALA A 270 -0.06 2.79 6.42
CA ALA A 270 0.55 1.48 6.37
C ALA A 270 -0.47 0.36 6.63
N GLY A 271 -0.75 -0.43 5.60
CA GLY A 271 -1.36 -1.76 5.68
C GLY A 271 -0.27 -2.78 5.40
N GLY A 272 -0.20 -3.33 4.18
CA GLY A 272 0.97 -4.11 3.73
C GLY A 272 2.22 -3.26 3.42
N GLY A 273 2.10 -1.92 3.38
CA GLY A 273 3.23 -1.00 3.35
C GLY A 273 3.66 -0.50 1.97
N SER A 274 3.01 -0.87 0.86
CA SER A 274 3.50 -0.55 -0.48
C SER A 274 3.59 0.95 -0.79
N ASN A 275 2.58 1.74 -0.40
CA ASN A 275 2.60 3.18 -0.65
C ASN A 275 3.67 3.90 0.19
N LEU A 276 3.78 3.54 1.47
CA LEU A 276 4.79 4.11 2.36
C LEU A 276 6.18 3.73 1.87
N GLY A 277 6.43 2.44 1.58
CA GLY A 277 7.71 1.95 1.08
C GLY A 277 8.13 2.64 -0.22
N GLY A 278 7.18 2.84 -1.15
CA GLY A 278 7.41 3.57 -2.38
C GLY A 278 7.76 5.04 -2.16
N LEU A 279 6.97 5.73 -1.33
CA LEU A 279 7.19 7.16 -1.04
C LEU A 279 8.54 7.42 -0.36
N ILE A 280 8.88 6.62 0.65
CA ILE A 280 10.11 6.84 1.44
C ILE A 280 11.37 6.32 0.76
N SER A 281 11.28 5.42 -0.23
CA SER A 281 12.43 4.67 -0.76
C SER A 281 13.65 5.54 -1.12
N PRO A 282 13.59 6.62 -1.91
CA PRO A 282 14.78 7.40 -2.23
C PRO A 282 15.32 8.20 -1.03
N PHE A 283 14.44 8.65 -0.14
CA PHE A 283 14.82 9.35 1.09
C PHE A 283 15.44 8.38 2.11
N MET A 284 14.90 7.17 2.20
CA MET A 284 15.47 6.11 3.03
C MET A 284 16.85 5.69 2.51
N GLY A 285 17.02 5.61 1.19
CA GLY A 285 18.34 5.36 0.59
C GLY A 285 19.37 6.40 1.00
N GLU A 286 19.04 7.70 0.94
CA GLU A 286 19.92 8.78 1.42
C GLU A 286 20.25 8.62 2.92
N LYS A 287 19.25 8.28 3.75
CA LYS A 287 19.48 8.03 5.19
C LYS A 287 20.39 6.83 5.43
N LEU A 288 20.19 5.73 4.72
CA LEU A 288 21.01 4.51 4.84
C LEU A 288 22.46 4.74 4.41
N ARG A 289 22.71 5.59 3.42
CA ARG A 289 24.05 6.00 2.99
C ARG A 289 24.67 7.09 3.88
N GLY A 290 23.91 7.64 4.84
CA GLY A 290 24.38 8.70 5.75
C GLY A 290 24.46 10.09 5.10
N GLU A 291 23.74 10.31 4.00
CA GLU A 291 23.74 11.58 3.26
C GLU A 291 22.84 12.64 3.90
N LYS A 292 21.65 12.21 4.37
CA LYS A 292 20.65 13.05 5.04
C LYS A 292 19.93 12.25 6.13
N ASP A 293 19.41 12.95 7.12
CA ASP A 293 18.55 12.37 8.14
C ASP A 293 17.12 12.84 7.94
N TYR A 294 16.20 11.87 7.94
CA TYR A 294 14.77 12.06 7.80
C TYR A 294 14.05 11.29 8.90
N ARG A 295 12.93 11.82 9.35
CA ARG A 295 12.01 11.11 10.25
C ARG A 295 10.87 10.51 9.44
N PHE A 296 10.68 9.20 9.52
CA PHE A 296 9.63 8.47 8.81
C PHE A 296 8.57 7.97 9.78
N ILE A 297 7.29 8.16 9.44
CA ILE A 297 6.18 7.73 10.26
C ILE A 297 5.22 6.86 9.44
N ALA A 298 5.08 5.60 9.85
CA ALA A 298 4.05 4.68 9.38
C ALA A 298 2.78 4.87 10.22
N VAL A 299 1.63 5.05 9.57
CA VAL A 299 0.36 5.26 10.27
C VAL A 299 -0.60 4.13 9.93
N GLU A 300 -1.00 3.36 10.92
CA GLU A 300 -1.86 2.19 10.77
C GLU A 300 -3.19 2.36 11.52
N PRO A 301 -4.24 1.58 11.16
CA PRO A 301 -5.49 1.60 11.92
C PRO A 301 -5.29 0.99 13.32
N ALA A 302 -5.89 1.60 14.34
CA ALA A 302 -5.91 1.04 15.69
C ALA A 302 -6.61 -0.34 15.74
N SER A 303 -7.47 -0.64 14.77
CA SER A 303 -8.15 -1.93 14.63
C SER A 303 -7.31 -3.02 13.93
N CYS A 304 -6.14 -2.66 13.36
CA CYS A 304 -5.22 -3.57 12.68
C CYS A 304 -3.76 -3.13 12.90
N PRO A 305 -3.26 -3.13 14.17
CA PRO A 305 -2.03 -2.49 14.58
C PRO A 305 -0.80 -3.41 14.41
N SER A 306 -0.48 -3.77 13.16
CA SER A 306 0.56 -4.77 12.85
C SER A 306 1.97 -4.34 13.30
N LEU A 307 2.34 -3.08 13.17
CA LEU A 307 3.64 -2.55 13.62
C LEU A 307 3.63 -2.25 15.13
N THR A 308 2.60 -1.56 15.63
CA THR A 308 2.60 -1.06 17.01
C THR A 308 2.29 -2.14 18.06
N ARG A 309 1.59 -3.22 17.67
CA ARG A 309 1.21 -4.32 18.57
C ARG A 309 1.49 -5.72 18.02
N GLY A 310 2.01 -5.84 16.81
CA GLY A 310 2.38 -7.11 16.21
C GLY A 310 3.68 -7.70 16.76
N LYS A 311 3.98 -8.92 16.35
CA LYS A 311 5.24 -9.62 16.65
C LYS A 311 6.11 -9.68 15.40
N TYR A 312 7.41 -9.48 15.54
CA TYR A 312 8.36 -9.67 14.45
C TYR A 312 8.73 -11.15 14.33
N ALA A 313 8.04 -11.86 13.45
CA ALA A 313 8.14 -13.31 13.31
C ALA A 313 7.92 -13.75 11.85
N TYR A 314 8.28 -14.99 11.55
CA TYR A 314 7.79 -15.63 10.32
C TYR A 314 6.31 -15.97 10.47
N ASP A 315 5.54 -15.65 9.43
CA ASP A 315 4.13 -15.95 9.37
C ASP A 315 3.70 -16.18 7.91
N PHE A 316 2.57 -16.84 7.73
CA PHE A 316 1.96 -16.99 6.42
C PHE A 316 1.43 -15.66 5.90
N CYS A 317 1.59 -15.43 4.59
CA CYS A 317 1.03 -14.24 3.95
C CYS A 317 -0.49 -14.32 3.77
N ASP A 318 -1.11 -15.50 4.02
CA ASP A 318 -2.53 -15.79 3.79
C ASP A 318 -3.14 -16.65 4.90
N THR A 319 -4.48 -16.64 5.00
CA THR A 319 -5.22 -17.37 6.03
C THR A 319 -5.29 -18.89 5.75
N GLY A 320 -5.27 -19.28 4.48
CA GLY A 320 -5.32 -20.70 4.07
C GLY A 320 -3.98 -21.41 4.11
N MET A 321 -2.90 -20.71 4.47
CA MET A 321 -1.54 -21.26 4.61
C MET A 321 -1.00 -21.89 3.30
N VAL A 322 -1.36 -21.30 2.15
CA VAL A 322 -0.90 -21.76 0.82
C VAL A 322 0.27 -20.93 0.29
N CYS A 323 0.58 -19.78 0.92
CA CYS A 323 1.67 -18.91 0.57
C CYS A 323 2.96 -19.25 1.32
N PRO A 324 4.13 -18.75 0.84
CA PRO A 324 5.38 -18.80 1.60
C PRO A 324 5.30 -18.10 2.97
N LEU A 325 6.21 -18.48 3.88
CA LEU A 325 6.41 -17.77 5.12
C LEU A 325 7.25 -16.51 4.86
N SER A 326 6.80 -15.37 5.37
CA SER A 326 7.53 -14.10 5.34
C SER A 326 7.87 -13.65 6.75
N LYS A 327 9.08 -13.17 6.99
CA LYS A 327 9.42 -12.55 8.26
C LYS A 327 8.94 -11.10 8.27
N MET A 328 8.00 -10.82 9.15
CA MET A 328 7.29 -9.55 9.17
C MET A 328 6.79 -9.20 10.58
N TYR A 329 6.46 -7.94 10.81
CA TYR A 329 5.59 -7.59 11.92
C TYR A 329 4.18 -8.07 11.58
N THR A 330 3.64 -8.97 12.40
CA THR A 330 2.37 -9.64 12.13
C THR A 330 1.48 -9.69 13.37
N LEU A 331 0.17 -9.67 13.12
CA LEU A 331 -0.87 -9.96 14.12
C LEU A 331 -1.26 -11.45 14.14
N GLY A 332 -0.60 -12.26 13.29
CA GLY A 332 -0.95 -13.66 13.04
C GLY A 332 -1.86 -13.83 11.82
N SER A 333 -1.55 -14.81 10.94
CA SER A 333 -2.30 -15.07 9.70
C SER A 333 -3.76 -15.48 9.94
N GLY A 334 -4.09 -15.94 11.15
CA GLY A 334 -5.47 -16.20 11.61
C GLY A 334 -6.21 -14.96 12.09
N PHE A 335 -5.55 -13.80 12.26
CA PHE A 335 -6.21 -12.58 12.72
C PHE A 335 -7.14 -12.01 11.66
N ILE A 336 -8.41 -11.80 12.01
CA ILE A 336 -9.41 -11.17 11.15
C ILE A 336 -9.71 -9.78 11.71
N PRO A 337 -9.20 -8.71 11.07
CA PRO A 337 -9.48 -7.35 11.53
C PRO A 337 -10.97 -7.02 11.52
N SER A 338 -11.42 -6.21 12.46
CA SER A 338 -12.79 -5.69 12.48
C SER A 338 -13.13 -4.97 11.16
N ALA A 339 -14.42 -4.84 10.87
CA ALA A 339 -14.93 -4.25 9.63
C ALA A 339 -14.77 -2.72 9.61
N ASN A 340 -13.54 -2.22 9.78
CA ASN A 340 -13.25 -0.80 9.59
C ASN A 340 -13.31 -0.42 8.09
N HIS A 341 -13.48 0.88 7.83
CA HIS A 341 -13.68 1.39 6.47
C HIS A 341 -12.39 1.60 5.66
N ALA A 342 -11.23 1.58 6.30
CA ALA A 342 -9.93 1.58 5.62
C ALA A 342 -9.54 0.17 5.16
N GLY A 343 -10.33 -0.41 4.25
CA GLY A 343 -10.20 -1.79 3.82
C GLY A 343 -8.83 -2.14 3.21
N GLY A 344 -8.14 -1.17 2.63
CA GLY A 344 -6.77 -1.32 2.10
C GLY A 344 -5.70 -1.43 3.19
N LEU A 345 -6.04 -1.14 4.46
CA LEU A 345 -5.13 -1.29 5.60
C LEU A 345 -5.48 -2.49 6.51
N ARG A 346 -6.46 -3.32 6.12
CA ARG A 346 -6.92 -4.50 6.88
C ARG A 346 -6.12 -5.75 6.50
N TYR A 347 -4.83 -5.74 6.79
CA TYR A 347 -3.95 -6.88 6.56
C TYR A 347 -3.15 -7.19 7.82
N HIS A 348 -3.02 -8.47 8.16
CA HIS A 348 -2.41 -8.93 9.42
C HIS A 348 -0.90 -8.71 9.49
N GLY A 349 -0.22 -8.53 8.35
CA GLY A 349 1.24 -8.44 8.27
C GLY A 349 1.73 -7.20 7.52
N MET A 350 2.99 -6.86 7.76
CA MET A 350 3.69 -5.75 7.11
C MET A 350 4.72 -6.31 6.14
N SER A 351 5.00 -5.58 5.04
CA SER A 351 6.15 -5.88 4.15
C SER A 351 7.41 -6.22 4.94
N SER A 352 8.14 -7.24 4.52
CA SER A 352 9.41 -7.63 5.13
C SER A 352 10.44 -6.50 5.12
N VAL A 353 10.45 -5.67 4.07
CA VAL A 353 11.32 -4.49 3.95
C VAL A 353 11.01 -3.46 5.03
N LEU A 354 9.75 -3.05 5.16
CA LEU A 354 9.34 -2.07 6.17
C LEU A 354 9.44 -2.63 7.59
N SER A 355 9.16 -3.92 7.77
CA SER A 355 9.32 -4.60 9.04
C SER A 355 10.78 -4.57 9.51
N GLU A 356 11.73 -4.86 8.62
CA GLU A 356 13.15 -4.79 8.92
C GLU A 356 13.61 -3.35 9.24
N LEU A 357 13.15 -2.35 8.46
CA LEU A 357 13.47 -0.95 8.72
C LEU A 357 12.87 -0.46 10.07
N TYR A 358 11.69 -0.92 10.42
CA TYR A 358 11.05 -0.62 11.70
C TYR A 358 11.78 -1.30 12.87
N ASP A 359 12.16 -2.58 12.72
CA ASP A 359 12.93 -3.33 13.73
C ASP A 359 14.30 -2.68 14.01
N GLN A 360 14.90 -2.04 13.00
CA GLN A 360 16.13 -1.27 13.14
C GLN A 360 15.92 0.15 13.72
N GLY A 361 14.68 0.55 14.03
CA GLY A 361 14.36 1.89 14.56
C GLY A 361 14.49 3.02 13.52
N LEU A 362 14.49 2.69 12.23
CA LEU A 362 14.60 3.67 11.13
C LEU A 362 13.25 4.29 10.74
N ILE A 363 12.15 3.66 11.13
CA ILE A 363 10.77 4.11 10.93
C ILE A 363 10.05 4.10 12.27
N GLU A 364 9.25 5.13 12.54
CA GLU A 364 8.30 5.17 13.65
C GLU A 364 6.94 4.61 13.20
N ALA A 365 6.15 4.07 14.12
CA ALA A 365 4.79 3.64 13.84
C ALA A 365 3.80 4.30 14.80
N ARG A 366 2.59 4.60 14.29
CA ARG A 366 1.45 5.08 15.07
C ARG A 366 0.18 4.39 14.63
N SER A 367 -0.67 4.05 15.57
CA SER A 367 -2.04 3.60 15.30
C SER A 367 -3.03 4.73 15.55
N VAL A 368 -4.11 4.82 14.74
CA VAL A 368 -5.15 5.85 14.84
C VAL A 368 -6.53 5.20 14.76
N GLU A 369 -7.44 5.66 15.59
CA GLU A 369 -8.84 5.22 15.58
C GLU A 369 -9.60 5.78 14.37
N GLN A 370 -10.53 5.00 13.81
CA GLN A 370 -11.19 5.40 12.58
C GLN A 370 -12.05 6.66 12.72
N THR A 371 -12.63 6.93 13.87
CA THR A 371 -13.41 8.16 14.09
C THR A 371 -12.54 9.41 14.03
N GLU A 372 -11.32 9.35 14.57
CA GLU A 372 -10.34 10.44 14.43
C GLU A 372 -9.86 10.61 12.99
N VAL A 373 -9.66 9.48 12.27
CA VAL A 373 -9.28 9.46 10.87
C VAL A 373 -10.35 10.12 10.01
N PHE A 374 -11.64 9.79 10.19
CA PHE A 374 -12.72 10.38 9.41
C PHE A 374 -12.96 11.86 9.75
N LYS A 375 -12.76 12.26 11.01
CA LYS A 375 -12.77 13.68 11.38
C LYS A 375 -11.67 14.45 10.63
N ALA A 376 -10.45 13.95 10.64
CA ALA A 376 -9.34 14.56 9.89
C ALA A 376 -9.59 14.58 8.37
N ALA A 377 -10.23 13.53 7.83
CA ALA A 377 -10.60 13.44 6.42
C ALA A 377 -11.60 14.53 6.02
N GLU A 378 -12.64 14.77 6.82
CA GLU A 378 -13.61 15.82 6.56
C GLU A 378 -13.01 17.23 6.72
N ASP A 379 -12.21 17.43 7.75
CA ASP A 379 -11.50 18.70 7.94
C ASP A 379 -10.60 19.00 6.74
N PHE A 380 -9.83 18.00 6.27
CA PHE A 380 -9.00 18.14 5.08
C PHE A 380 -9.83 18.42 3.83
N ALA A 381 -10.95 17.72 3.64
CA ALA A 381 -11.83 17.92 2.49
C ALA A 381 -12.42 19.35 2.47
N ARG A 382 -12.81 19.87 3.63
CA ARG A 382 -13.34 21.23 3.77
C ARG A 382 -12.27 22.32 3.57
N ILE A 383 -11.00 22.01 3.84
CA ILE A 383 -9.89 22.95 3.78
C ILE A 383 -9.20 22.90 2.41
N GLU A 384 -8.85 21.72 1.92
CA GLU A 384 -8.08 21.54 0.69
C GLU A 384 -8.94 21.19 -0.54
N GLY A 385 -10.25 20.96 -0.36
CA GLY A 385 -11.19 20.65 -1.44
C GLY A 385 -11.04 19.26 -2.05
N ILE A 386 -10.33 18.34 -1.38
CA ILE A 386 -10.09 16.97 -1.84
C ILE A 386 -10.72 16.00 -0.84
N LEU A 387 -11.62 15.13 -1.32
CA LEU A 387 -12.18 14.05 -0.52
C LEU A 387 -11.20 12.87 -0.52
N PRO A 388 -10.51 12.59 0.60
CA PRO A 388 -9.49 11.54 0.64
C PRO A 388 -10.09 10.15 0.88
N ALA A 389 -9.40 9.12 0.43
CA ALA A 389 -9.72 7.75 0.84
C ALA A 389 -9.49 7.57 2.35
N PRO A 390 -10.25 6.70 3.03
CA PRO A 390 -10.06 6.41 4.46
C PRO A 390 -8.63 5.98 4.80
N GLU A 391 -7.99 5.25 3.91
CA GLU A 391 -6.58 4.84 4.05
C GLU A 391 -5.65 6.06 4.14
N SER A 392 -5.76 6.97 3.18
CA SER A 392 -4.93 8.20 3.12
C SER A 392 -5.14 9.10 4.32
N SER A 393 -6.34 9.07 4.88
CA SER A 393 -6.73 9.93 6.00
C SER A 393 -5.98 9.62 7.29
N HIS A 394 -5.41 8.41 7.42
CA HIS A 394 -4.46 8.08 8.50
C HIS A 394 -3.21 8.95 8.42
N ALA A 395 -2.64 9.11 7.23
CA ALA A 395 -1.48 9.98 7.02
C ALA A 395 -1.84 11.46 7.21
N ILE A 396 -3.03 11.89 6.78
CA ILE A 396 -3.53 13.25 6.99
C ILE A 396 -3.61 13.56 8.50
N LYS A 397 -4.23 12.66 9.30
CA LYS A 397 -4.34 12.85 10.75
C LYS A 397 -2.97 13.02 11.40
N ALA A 398 -2.01 12.15 11.08
CA ALA A 398 -0.67 12.23 11.62
C ALA A 398 0.07 13.51 11.16
N ALA A 399 -0.11 13.94 9.91
CA ALA A 399 0.48 15.18 9.40
C ALA A 399 -0.08 16.42 10.12
N MET A 400 -1.40 16.44 10.37
CA MET A 400 -2.04 17.51 11.14
C MET A 400 -1.52 17.55 12.59
N ASP A 401 -1.34 16.37 13.23
CA ASP A 401 -0.80 16.28 14.58
C ASP A 401 0.65 16.79 14.67
N GLU A 402 1.50 16.42 13.71
CA GLU A 402 2.87 16.94 13.64
C GLU A 402 2.89 18.46 13.40
N ALA A 403 2.00 18.97 12.55
CA ALA A 403 1.86 20.40 12.31
C ALA A 403 1.39 21.17 13.56
N LEU A 404 0.49 20.59 14.35
CA LEU A 404 0.05 21.17 15.62
C LEU A 404 1.17 21.16 16.67
N LYS A 405 2.00 20.12 16.71
CA LYS A 405 3.23 20.13 17.55
C LYS A 405 4.18 21.25 17.15
N CYS A 406 4.37 21.49 15.85
CA CYS A 406 5.15 22.63 15.37
C CYS A 406 4.58 23.98 15.84
N LYS A 407 3.24 24.10 15.86
CA LYS A 407 2.59 25.29 16.42
C LYS A 407 2.88 25.47 17.92
N GLU A 408 2.82 24.39 18.69
CA GLU A 408 3.07 24.42 20.14
C GLU A 408 4.54 24.73 20.47
N THR A 409 5.47 24.16 19.70
CA THR A 409 6.92 24.34 19.93
C THR A 409 7.51 25.59 19.26
N GLY A 410 6.81 26.15 18.26
CA GLY A 410 7.31 27.22 17.42
C GLY A 410 8.35 26.75 16.38
N GLU A 411 8.61 25.44 16.24
CA GLU A 411 9.55 24.89 15.27
C GLU A 411 8.97 24.87 13.86
N GLU A 412 9.74 25.37 12.89
CA GLU A 412 9.42 25.21 11.47
C GLU A 412 9.92 23.83 10.99
N LYS A 413 9.04 22.95 10.58
CA LYS A 413 9.35 21.67 9.94
C LYS A 413 8.68 21.57 8.59
N THR A 414 9.34 20.89 7.66
CA THR A 414 8.73 20.50 6.38
C THR A 414 8.17 19.08 6.50
N ILE A 415 6.85 18.96 6.40
CA ILE A 415 6.11 17.69 6.52
C ILE A 415 5.66 17.28 5.12
N LEU A 416 6.01 16.06 4.72
CA LEU A 416 5.55 15.42 3.49
C LEU A 416 4.67 14.23 3.85
N PHE A 417 3.48 14.11 3.24
CA PHE A 417 2.69 12.91 3.40
C PHE A 417 2.14 12.36 2.07
N GLY A 418 1.85 11.06 2.05
CA GLY A 418 1.23 10.38 0.92
C GLY A 418 -0.29 10.50 0.94
N LEU A 419 -0.88 11.18 -0.04
CA LEU A 419 -2.32 11.19 -0.30
C LEU A 419 -2.62 10.13 -1.36
N THR A 420 -2.78 8.88 -0.93
CA THR A 420 -2.67 7.68 -1.75
C THR A 420 -3.92 7.31 -2.54
N GLY A 421 -5.07 7.88 -2.20
CA GLY A 421 -6.33 7.53 -2.85
C GLY A 421 -7.43 8.57 -2.69
N THR A 422 -8.39 8.52 -3.63
CA THR A 422 -9.62 9.32 -3.59
C THR A 422 -10.72 8.63 -2.78
N GLY A 423 -11.55 9.41 -2.08
CA GLY A 423 -12.66 8.94 -1.23
C GLY A 423 -14.00 8.80 -1.95
N TYR A 424 -14.11 9.14 -3.23
CA TYR A 424 -15.41 9.12 -3.93
C TYR A 424 -16.07 7.73 -4.01
N PHE A 425 -15.31 6.67 -3.88
CA PHE A 425 -15.85 5.30 -3.79
C PHE A 425 -16.17 4.87 -2.34
N ASP A 426 -15.89 5.72 -1.35
CA ASP A 426 -16.03 5.41 0.08
C ASP A 426 -17.13 6.24 0.75
N LEU A 427 -18.06 6.84 -0.03
CA LEU A 427 -19.13 7.72 0.46
C LEU A 427 -20.03 7.04 1.50
N LYS A 428 -20.20 5.72 1.44
CA LYS A 428 -20.95 4.97 2.47
C LYS A 428 -20.28 5.05 3.84
N ALA A 429 -18.95 5.10 3.89
CA ALA A 429 -18.22 5.28 5.13
C ALA A 429 -18.39 6.69 5.69
N TYR A 430 -18.31 7.70 4.82
CA TYR A 430 -18.58 9.08 5.20
C TYR A 430 -20.02 9.27 5.68
N GLU A 431 -21.01 8.63 5.02
CA GLU A 431 -22.41 8.63 5.47
C GLU A 431 -22.53 8.07 6.90
N GLN A 432 -21.90 6.95 7.20
CA GLN A 432 -21.93 6.36 8.55
C GLN A 432 -21.28 7.27 9.59
N PHE A 433 -20.15 7.90 9.24
CA PHE A 433 -19.49 8.85 10.12
C PHE A 433 -20.39 10.07 10.40
N ASN A 434 -20.94 10.70 9.36
CA ASN A 434 -21.82 11.87 9.49
C ASN A 434 -23.11 11.60 10.27
N ASN A 435 -23.59 10.35 10.23
CA ASN A 435 -24.78 9.92 10.97
C ASN A 435 -24.46 9.43 12.40
N GLY A 436 -23.20 9.52 12.86
CA GLY A 436 -22.78 9.05 14.18
C GLY A 436 -22.90 7.53 14.37
N GLN A 437 -22.84 6.77 13.27
CA GLN A 437 -22.97 5.30 13.26
C GLN A 437 -21.63 4.58 13.23
N MET A 438 -20.52 5.32 13.16
CA MET A 438 -19.18 4.77 13.17
C MET A 438 -18.73 4.55 14.60
N SER A 439 -18.10 3.40 14.87
CA SER A 439 -17.50 3.07 16.15
C SER A 439 -16.06 2.61 15.98
N ASP A 440 -15.26 2.87 16.98
CA ASP A 440 -13.89 2.38 17.03
C ASP A 440 -13.84 0.96 17.60
N HIS A 441 -12.85 0.21 17.15
CA HIS A 441 -12.52 -1.09 17.70
C HIS A 441 -11.00 -1.23 17.79
N ILE A 442 -10.51 -1.50 18.98
CA ILE A 442 -9.10 -1.80 19.24
C ILE A 442 -9.06 -3.25 19.71
N PRO A 443 -8.32 -4.16 19.05
CA PRO A 443 -8.25 -5.55 19.49
C PRO A 443 -7.67 -5.62 20.90
N THR A 444 -8.26 -6.48 21.74
CA THR A 444 -7.77 -6.74 23.09
C THR A 444 -6.46 -7.53 23.06
N ASP A 445 -5.74 -7.57 24.17
CA ASP A 445 -4.51 -8.37 24.27
C ASP A 445 -4.82 -9.87 24.16
N GLU A 446 -6.00 -10.32 24.65
CA GLU A 446 -6.46 -11.69 24.54
C GLU A 446 -6.73 -12.08 23.07
N GLU A 447 -7.42 -11.21 22.29
CA GLU A 447 -7.68 -11.44 20.86
C GLU A 447 -6.36 -11.58 20.09
N LEU A 448 -5.39 -10.71 20.36
CA LEU A 448 -4.07 -10.78 19.74
C LEU A 448 -3.31 -12.03 20.18
N GLN A 449 -3.35 -12.40 21.47
CA GLN A 449 -2.64 -13.58 21.96
C GLN A 449 -3.16 -14.87 21.32
N ILE A 450 -4.48 -15.02 21.16
CA ILE A 450 -5.07 -16.17 20.46
C ILE A 450 -4.49 -16.31 19.04
N SER A 451 -4.34 -15.19 18.34
CA SER A 451 -3.76 -15.19 17.01
C SER A 451 -2.25 -15.47 17.01
N PHE A 452 -1.52 -14.94 17.99
CA PHE A 452 -0.07 -15.19 18.15
C PHE A 452 0.26 -16.63 18.49
N ASP A 453 -0.62 -17.35 19.19
CA ASP A 453 -0.44 -18.77 19.50
C ASP A 453 -0.45 -19.65 18.24
N GLY A 454 -1.02 -19.16 17.15
CA GLY A 454 -1.02 -19.78 15.83
C GLY A 454 0.20 -19.50 14.96
N LEU A 455 1.15 -18.67 15.42
CA LEU A 455 2.35 -18.33 14.62
C LEU A 455 3.22 -19.58 14.36
N PRO A 456 3.77 -19.72 13.14
CA PRO A 456 4.69 -20.79 12.81
C PRO A 456 5.93 -20.79 13.73
N ARG A 457 6.40 -21.97 14.09
CA ARG A 457 7.65 -22.13 14.83
C ARG A 457 8.78 -22.35 13.81
N VAL A 458 9.53 -21.30 13.56
CA VAL A 458 10.67 -21.28 12.61
C VAL A 458 11.98 -21.02 13.37
#